data_9e98cc9522d00f89eab822ac38c006a3
#
_entry.id   9e98cc9522d00f89eab822ac38c006a3
#
_cell.length_a   1.000
_cell.length_b   1.000
_cell.length_c   1.000
_cell.angle_alpha   90.00
_cell.angle_beta   90.00
_cell.angle_gamma   90.00
#
_symmetry.space_group_name_H-M   'P 1'
#
loop_
_entity.id
_entity.type
_entity.pdbx_description
1 polymer ?
#
loop_
_entity_poly.entity_id
_entity_poly.type
_entity_poly.pdbx_seq_one_letter_code
_entity_poly.pdbx_strand_id
1 'polypeptide(L)'
;MPSPGRREATEMGKPTGFMEYGRRNNLTAPPLERIKSFDEFHPRLSQEEREKQGARCMNCGIPFCQSAMKLNGAVSGCPLHNLIPEWNDEIFRKNPEQALARLLKTSSFPEFTGRVCPALCEAACSCGLYSDPVTIRDNELYIIENGFEKGLIKPRIPEIRSGKRVAVVGSGPSGLACADMLNRRGHSVTVFESSDRPGGLLMYGIPNMKLDKKIVLRRIKLMEDEGVGFVTGCRVDGEKAKELTSEYDAVVLCCGSGTPRDLKVEGRDANGVYFAVDFLKSTTKALLDGGLEDGNHISAKGKDVIIVGGGDTGNDCVGTCIRHGCRSVIQLEMMPKLPDTRSENNPWPQWPRVCKTDYGQEEAIALFGSDPRIYQTTVKKLISGEGGRLSAVITVSLEAARDEATGRTVMKEIPGTEKTHDCGLLIIAAGFTGASESVCTAFGLERDARGNLPASEGNHRTSVPKVFTAGDMRRGQSLVVWAVSEGREAAAEVDSFLMGYTDLI
;
A
#
# COMPACT_ATOMS: atom_id res chain seq x y z
N MET A 1 44.27 -8.82 -43.80
CA MET A 1 42.89 -8.64 -43.30
C MET A 1 42.80 -9.18 -41.89
N PRO A 2 42.52 -8.42 -40.83
CA PRO A 2 42.33 -8.95 -39.51
C PRO A 2 40.98 -9.65 -39.44
N SER A 3 40.94 -10.85 -38.83
CA SER A 3 39.76 -11.64 -38.58
C SER A 3 38.74 -10.85 -37.74
N PRO A 4 37.43 -10.96 -38.02
CA PRO A 4 36.42 -10.31 -37.18
C PRO A 4 36.47 -10.95 -35.79
N GLY A 5 36.71 -10.11 -34.74
CA GLY A 5 36.70 -10.50 -33.36
C GLY A 5 35.43 -11.29 -33.02
N ARG A 6 35.61 -12.44 -32.40
CA ARG A 6 34.50 -13.14 -31.71
C ARG A 6 33.83 -12.14 -30.82
N ARG A 7 32.57 -11.81 -31.07
CA ARG A 7 31.69 -11.24 -30.03
C ARG A 7 31.69 -12.27 -28.90
N GLU A 8 32.24 -11.90 -27.78
CA GLU A 8 32.07 -12.68 -26.56
C GLU A 8 30.58 -12.98 -26.42
N ALA A 9 30.23 -14.26 -26.35
CA ALA A 9 28.88 -14.66 -26.06
C ALA A 9 28.53 -13.99 -24.72
N THR A 10 27.55 -13.11 -24.75
CA THR A 10 27.03 -12.46 -23.54
C THR A 10 26.60 -13.58 -22.62
N GLU A 11 27.39 -13.85 -21.57
CA GLU A 11 27.03 -14.80 -20.53
C GLU A 11 25.67 -14.41 -20.00
N MET A 12 24.73 -15.34 -20.11
CA MET A 12 23.45 -15.22 -19.41
C MET A 12 23.76 -15.16 -17.91
N GLY A 13 23.04 -14.34 -17.15
CA GLY A 13 23.19 -14.03 -15.73
C GLY A 13 23.96 -15.01 -14.88
N LYS A 14 24.23 -14.67 -13.65
CA LYS A 14 25.02 -15.51 -12.75
C LYS A 14 24.11 -16.39 -11.87
N PRO A 15 23.56 -17.52 -12.36
CA PRO A 15 22.57 -18.31 -11.62
C PRO A 15 23.10 -18.89 -10.30
N THR A 16 24.42 -18.82 -10.06
CA THR A 16 25.10 -19.23 -8.80
C THR A 16 25.37 -18.07 -7.85
N GLY A 17 25.03 -16.85 -8.21
CA GLY A 17 25.34 -15.66 -7.42
C GLY A 17 24.77 -15.69 -5.98
N PHE A 18 23.64 -16.37 -5.76
CA PHE A 18 23.07 -16.57 -4.41
C PHE A 18 23.97 -17.40 -3.48
N MET A 19 24.89 -18.20 -4.03
CA MET A 19 25.88 -18.98 -3.27
C MET A 19 27.12 -18.15 -2.93
N GLU A 20 27.39 -17.07 -3.68
CA GLU A 20 28.60 -16.26 -3.54
C GLU A 20 28.35 -14.99 -2.74
N TYR A 21 27.16 -14.40 -2.88
CA TYR A 21 26.81 -13.13 -2.25
C TYR A 21 25.71 -13.32 -1.21
N GLY A 22 25.92 -12.86 0.02
CA GLY A 22 24.90 -12.78 1.05
C GLY A 22 23.81 -11.76 0.68
N ARG A 23 22.58 -11.96 1.17
CA ARG A 23 21.50 -10.97 1.03
C ARG A 23 21.86 -9.69 1.77
N ARG A 24 21.67 -8.57 1.11
CA ARG A 24 21.73 -7.23 1.71
C ARG A 24 20.53 -6.41 1.28
N ASN A 25 19.79 -5.90 2.24
CA ASN A 25 18.73 -4.92 2.02
C ASN A 25 19.33 -3.50 2.03
N ASN A 26 18.55 -2.51 1.62
CA ASN A 26 18.85 -1.12 1.91
C ASN A 26 19.13 -0.97 3.41
N LEU A 27 20.04 -0.06 3.74
CA LEU A 27 20.37 0.22 5.13
C LEU A 27 19.14 0.77 5.85
N THR A 28 19.10 0.61 7.17
CA THR A 28 18.05 1.22 8.00
C THR A 28 18.75 2.04 9.09
N ALA A 29 18.38 3.30 9.20
CA ALA A 29 18.90 4.16 10.26
C ALA A 29 18.51 3.61 11.64
N PRO A 30 19.39 3.70 12.67
CA PRO A 30 19.08 3.23 14.02
C PRO A 30 17.78 3.84 14.55
N PRO A 31 16.96 3.08 15.32
CA PRO A 31 15.67 3.55 15.79
C PRO A 31 15.68 4.92 16.46
N LEU A 32 16.61 5.16 17.40
CA LEU A 32 16.70 6.43 18.13
C LEU A 32 17.22 7.61 17.28
N GLU A 33 17.80 7.33 16.11
CA GLU A 33 18.19 8.38 15.17
C GLU A 33 17.04 8.72 14.21
N ARG A 34 16.37 7.71 13.65
CA ARG A 34 15.33 7.90 12.65
C ARG A 34 14.06 8.52 13.19
N ILE A 35 13.78 8.41 14.50
CA ILE A 35 12.62 9.06 15.14
C ILE A 35 12.73 10.59 15.24
N LYS A 36 13.90 11.17 14.96
CA LYS A 36 14.14 12.62 15.05
C LYS A 36 13.53 13.40 13.88
N SER A 37 13.14 12.73 12.80
CA SER A 37 12.53 13.37 11.62
C SER A 37 11.43 12.52 11.03
N PHE A 38 10.69 13.13 10.08
CA PHE A 38 9.72 12.43 9.22
C PHE A 38 10.28 12.08 7.84
N ASP A 39 11.62 12.11 7.66
CA ASP A 39 12.26 11.72 6.42
C ASP A 39 12.33 10.21 6.26
N GLU A 40 12.43 9.73 5.02
CA GLU A 40 12.71 8.31 4.73
C GLU A 40 14.03 7.89 5.38
N PHE A 41 14.05 6.73 6.01
CA PHE A 41 15.17 6.26 6.83
C PHE A 41 15.86 5.00 6.27
N HIS A 42 15.67 4.71 4.98
CA HIS A 42 16.29 3.59 4.27
C HIS A 42 17.31 4.08 3.23
N PRO A 43 18.56 4.44 3.64
CA PRO A 43 19.61 4.77 2.69
C PRO A 43 19.84 3.60 1.72
N ARG A 44 19.93 3.92 0.43
CA ARG A 44 20.15 2.93 -0.62
C ARG A 44 21.57 2.36 -0.58
N LEU A 45 21.71 1.09 -0.96
CA LEU A 45 23.00 0.48 -1.19
C LEU A 45 23.74 1.16 -2.36
N SER A 46 25.08 1.07 -2.36
CA SER A 46 25.90 1.48 -3.50
C SER A 46 25.53 0.69 -4.77
N GLN A 47 25.85 1.23 -5.92
CA GLN A 47 25.64 0.55 -7.20
C GLN A 47 26.31 -0.83 -7.24
N GLU A 48 27.56 -0.95 -6.78
CA GLU A 48 28.31 -2.22 -6.76
C GLU A 48 27.61 -3.28 -5.88
N GLU A 49 27.15 -2.89 -4.67
CA GLU A 49 26.42 -3.82 -3.81
C GLU A 49 25.07 -4.19 -4.42
N ARG A 50 24.42 -3.28 -5.13
CA ARG A 50 23.16 -3.55 -5.81
C ARG A 50 23.31 -4.52 -6.98
N GLU A 51 24.41 -4.42 -7.73
CA GLU A 51 24.78 -5.37 -8.78
C GLU A 51 24.93 -6.80 -8.22
N LYS A 52 25.59 -6.94 -7.06
CA LYS A 52 25.69 -8.22 -6.34
C LYS A 52 24.32 -8.76 -5.92
N GLN A 53 23.39 -7.87 -5.50
CA GLN A 53 22.04 -8.30 -5.15
C GLN A 53 21.22 -8.74 -6.36
N GLY A 54 21.40 -8.13 -7.53
CA GLY A 54 20.84 -8.60 -8.80
C GLY A 54 21.37 -10.00 -9.17
N ALA A 55 22.68 -10.24 -9.00
CA ALA A 55 23.33 -11.54 -9.25
C ALA A 55 22.78 -12.69 -8.39
N ARG A 56 22.12 -12.40 -7.26
CA ARG A 56 21.52 -13.45 -6.42
C ARG A 56 20.31 -14.14 -7.04
N CYS A 57 19.76 -13.62 -8.12
CA CYS A 57 18.64 -14.25 -8.82
C CYS A 57 19.12 -15.49 -9.56
N MET A 58 18.51 -16.66 -9.25
CA MET A 58 18.81 -17.95 -9.90
C MET A 58 18.28 -18.05 -11.34
N ASN A 59 17.52 -17.06 -11.80
CA ASN A 59 16.85 -17.08 -13.10
C ASN A 59 16.02 -18.36 -13.31
N CYS A 60 15.11 -18.66 -12.38
CA CYS A 60 14.33 -19.89 -12.37
C CYS A 60 13.49 -20.04 -13.65
N GLY A 61 13.45 -21.26 -14.22
CA GLY A 61 12.59 -21.57 -15.37
C GLY A 61 11.08 -21.43 -15.04
N ILE A 62 10.70 -21.64 -13.78
CA ILE A 62 9.36 -21.37 -13.25
C ILE A 62 9.51 -20.42 -12.05
N PRO A 63 9.47 -19.09 -12.28
CA PRO A 63 9.71 -18.12 -11.22
C PRO A 63 8.45 -17.87 -10.37
N PHE A 64 8.35 -18.53 -9.21
CA PHE A 64 7.24 -18.32 -8.28
C PHE A 64 7.07 -16.84 -7.84
N CYS A 65 8.15 -16.07 -7.84
CA CYS A 65 8.11 -14.65 -7.53
C CYS A 65 7.18 -13.83 -8.45
N GLN A 66 6.91 -14.32 -9.68
CA GLN A 66 6.03 -13.69 -10.68
C GLN A 66 4.62 -14.28 -10.70
N SER A 67 4.33 -15.35 -9.94
CA SER A 67 3.20 -16.24 -10.23
C SER A 67 1.82 -15.65 -9.91
N ALA A 68 1.70 -14.76 -8.93
CA ALA A 68 0.41 -14.31 -8.35
C ALA A 68 -0.53 -15.47 -7.97
N MET A 69 0.01 -16.64 -7.68
CA MET A 69 -0.73 -17.86 -7.43
C MET A 69 -1.53 -17.77 -6.13
N LYS A 70 -2.81 -18.15 -6.16
CA LYS A 70 -3.65 -18.18 -4.97
C LYS A 70 -3.50 -19.54 -4.26
N LEU A 71 -2.96 -19.53 -3.05
CA LEU A 71 -2.72 -20.68 -2.21
C LEU A 71 -3.37 -20.50 -0.84
N ASN A 72 -4.28 -21.42 -0.47
CA ASN A 72 -5.00 -21.38 0.82
C ASN A 72 -5.59 -19.98 1.15
N GLY A 73 -6.20 -19.33 0.15
CA GLY A 73 -6.84 -18.01 0.29
C GLY A 73 -5.90 -16.81 0.29
N ALA A 74 -4.58 -17.01 0.27
CA ALA A 74 -3.59 -15.96 0.15
C ALA A 74 -2.88 -16.02 -1.21
N VAL A 75 -2.35 -14.89 -1.67
CA VAL A 75 -1.59 -14.82 -2.92
C VAL A 75 -0.10 -14.98 -2.63
N SER A 76 0.58 -15.73 -3.49
CA SER A 76 2.02 -15.95 -3.51
C SER A 76 2.60 -15.41 -4.81
N GLY A 77 3.69 -14.67 -4.73
CA GLY A 77 4.29 -14.00 -5.88
C GLY A 77 3.68 -12.63 -6.20
N CYS A 78 4.22 -11.96 -7.20
CA CYS A 78 3.84 -10.60 -7.56
C CYS A 78 2.52 -10.55 -8.34
N PRO A 79 1.49 -9.83 -7.87
CA PRO A 79 0.23 -9.64 -8.59
C PRO A 79 0.34 -8.92 -9.95
N LEU A 80 1.42 -8.15 -10.14
CA LEU A 80 1.70 -7.49 -11.43
C LEU A 80 2.45 -8.39 -12.41
N HIS A 81 2.77 -9.63 -12.03
CA HIS A 81 3.60 -10.54 -12.83
C HIS A 81 4.91 -9.90 -13.30
N ASN A 82 5.53 -9.10 -12.41
CA ASN A 82 6.76 -8.36 -12.71
C ASN A 82 7.86 -9.29 -13.23
N LEU A 83 8.57 -8.85 -14.28
CA LEU A 83 9.64 -9.60 -14.96
C LEU A 83 10.92 -9.66 -14.10
N ILE A 84 10.77 -10.22 -12.88
CA ILE A 84 11.77 -10.17 -11.80
C ILE A 84 13.10 -10.81 -12.18
N PRO A 85 13.16 -12.02 -12.76
CA PRO A 85 14.44 -12.59 -13.19
C PRO A 85 15.15 -11.74 -14.23
N GLU A 86 14.40 -11.23 -15.22
CA GLU A 86 14.95 -10.45 -16.32
C GLU A 86 15.60 -9.14 -15.84
N TRP A 87 14.89 -8.34 -15.03
CA TRP A 87 15.47 -7.09 -14.60
C TRP A 87 16.56 -7.24 -13.52
N ASN A 88 16.58 -8.35 -12.74
CA ASN A 88 17.70 -8.68 -11.88
C ASN A 88 18.97 -9.02 -12.69
N ASP A 89 18.83 -9.75 -13.78
CA ASP A 89 19.92 -10.02 -14.72
C ASP A 89 20.49 -8.72 -15.31
N GLU A 90 19.62 -7.79 -15.72
CA GLU A 90 20.05 -6.50 -16.26
C GLU A 90 20.74 -5.61 -15.21
N ILE A 91 20.34 -5.68 -13.91
CA ILE A 91 21.07 -5.02 -12.81
C ILE A 91 22.50 -5.59 -12.74
N PHE A 92 22.63 -6.91 -12.72
CA PHE A 92 23.95 -7.57 -12.68
C PHE A 92 24.84 -7.22 -13.89
N ARG A 93 24.25 -7.15 -15.07
CA ARG A 93 24.94 -6.78 -16.31
C ARG A 93 25.22 -5.29 -16.45
N LYS A 94 24.83 -4.47 -15.50
CA LYS A 94 25.00 -3.01 -15.50
C LYS A 94 24.26 -2.29 -16.65
N ASN A 95 23.10 -2.82 -17.02
CA ASN A 95 22.24 -2.29 -18.09
C ASN A 95 21.01 -1.56 -17.51
N PRO A 96 21.14 -0.36 -16.93
CA PRO A 96 20.06 0.32 -16.23
C PRO A 96 18.85 0.63 -17.12
N GLU A 97 19.07 0.95 -18.39
CA GLU A 97 18.00 1.23 -19.36
C GLU A 97 17.15 -0.02 -19.63
N GLN A 98 17.79 -1.16 -19.79
CA GLN A 98 17.11 -2.43 -20.03
C GLN A 98 16.39 -2.92 -18.76
N ALA A 99 17.00 -2.77 -17.59
CA ALA A 99 16.34 -3.07 -16.30
C ALA A 99 15.07 -2.22 -16.14
N LEU A 100 15.15 -0.91 -16.41
CA LEU A 100 14.02 0.01 -16.35
C LEU A 100 12.93 -0.36 -17.37
N ALA A 101 13.28 -0.67 -18.61
CA ALA A 101 12.33 -1.04 -19.66
C ALA A 101 11.52 -2.31 -19.28
N ARG A 102 12.19 -3.32 -18.70
CA ARG A 102 11.52 -4.54 -18.22
C ARG A 102 10.63 -4.27 -17.02
N LEU A 103 11.05 -3.46 -16.09
CA LEU A 103 10.27 -3.12 -14.90
C LEU A 103 9.00 -2.35 -15.28
N LEU A 104 9.12 -1.32 -16.12
CA LEU A 104 7.99 -0.47 -16.52
C LEU A 104 7.01 -1.15 -17.50
N LYS A 105 7.34 -2.34 -18.01
CA LYS A 105 6.42 -3.12 -18.84
C LYS A 105 5.21 -3.61 -18.04
N THR A 106 5.44 -4.02 -16.81
CA THR A 106 4.41 -4.61 -15.94
C THR A 106 4.04 -3.75 -14.74
N SER A 107 4.90 -2.85 -14.28
CA SER A 107 4.66 -1.97 -13.14
C SER A 107 4.52 -0.51 -13.56
N SER A 108 3.38 0.12 -13.21
CA SER A 108 3.18 1.56 -13.47
C SER A 108 3.94 2.45 -12.48
N PHE A 109 4.09 2.00 -11.21
CA PHE A 109 4.62 2.83 -10.12
C PHE A 109 5.59 2.09 -9.21
N PRO A 110 6.76 1.67 -9.74
CA PRO A 110 7.76 0.95 -8.94
C PRO A 110 8.30 1.76 -7.75
N GLU A 111 8.30 3.08 -7.83
CA GLU A 111 8.70 3.96 -6.73
C GLU A 111 7.78 3.85 -5.51
N PHE A 112 6.50 3.49 -5.70
CA PHE A 112 5.56 3.25 -4.60
C PHE A 112 5.67 1.82 -4.10
N THR A 113 5.60 0.83 -5.00
CA THR A 113 5.68 -0.59 -4.62
C THR A 113 7.04 -0.93 -4.01
N GLY A 114 8.14 -0.38 -4.50
CA GLY A 114 9.47 -0.54 -3.94
C GLY A 114 9.63 0.01 -2.51
N ARG A 115 8.75 0.92 -2.07
CA ARG A 115 8.74 1.47 -0.70
C ARG A 115 7.75 0.78 0.23
N VAL A 116 6.53 0.54 -0.25
CA VAL A 116 5.40 0.18 0.65
C VAL A 116 4.78 -1.19 0.39
N CYS A 117 5.20 -1.93 -0.66
CA CYS A 117 4.75 -3.30 -0.87
C CYS A 117 5.39 -4.25 0.15
N PRO A 118 4.62 -5.17 0.76
CA PRO A 118 5.16 -6.16 1.69
C PRO A 118 6.05 -7.22 1.01
N ALA A 119 6.20 -7.17 -0.33
CA ALA A 119 7.05 -8.03 -1.13
C ALA A 119 6.62 -9.51 -1.17
N LEU A 120 5.39 -9.77 -1.63
CA LEU A 120 4.90 -11.14 -1.88
C LEU A 120 5.86 -11.96 -2.76
N CYS A 121 6.54 -11.27 -3.69
CA CYS A 121 7.55 -11.86 -4.57
C CYS A 121 8.75 -12.41 -3.82
N GLU A 122 9.23 -11.74 -2.76
CA GLU A 122 10.33 -12.22 -1.93
C GLU A 122 9.92 -13.44 -1.12
N ALA A 123 8.70 -13.42 -0.55
CA ALA A 123 8.15 -14.54 0.19
C ALA A 123 8.00 -15.81 -0.66
N ALA A 124 7.82 -15.66 -1.98
CA ALA A 124 7.68 -16.73 -2.96
C ALA A 124 8.99 -17.06 -3.70
N CYS A 125 10.08 -16.35 -3.45
CA CYS A 125 11.35 -16.57 -4.13
C CYS A 125 11.92 -17.95 -3.82
N SER A 126 12.20 -18.76 -4.86
CA SER A 126 12.76 -20.12 -4.71
C SER A 126 14.14 -20.11 -4.04
N CYS A 127 14.91 -19.03 -4.16
CA CYS A 127 16.16 -18.84 -3.45
C CYS A 127 15.98 -18.97 -1.92
N GLY A 128 14.83 -18.56 -1.40
CA GLY A 128 14.46 -18.65 0.01
C GLY A 128 14.30 -20.08 0.56
N LEU A 129 14.36 -21.12 -0.29
CA LEU A 129 14.38 -22.53 0.13
C LEU A 129 15.78 -23.01 0.55
N TYR A 130 16.83 -22.38 0.03
CA TYR A 130 18.22 -22.80 0.20
C TYR A 130 19.08 -21.75 0.89
N SER A 131 18.64 -20.49 0.83
CA SER A 131 19.34 -19.32 1.34
C SER A 131 18.30 -18.22 1.65
N ASP A 132 18.73 -16.98 1.87
CA ASP A 132 17.82 -15.85 1.92
C ASP A 132 17.24 -15.55 0.54
N PRO A 133 15.96 -15.15 0.43
CA PRO A 133 15.37 -14.73 -0.84
C PRO A 133 16.11 -13.53 -1.45
N VAL A 134 15.99 -13.34 -2.74
CA VAL A 134 16.51 -12.13 -3.42
C VAL A 134 15.81 -10.88 -2.86
N THR A 135 16.55 -9.79 -2.66
CA THR A 135 15.99 -8.51 -2.20
C THR A 135 15.29 -7.77 -3.36
N ILE A 136 14.15 -8.34 -3.76
CA ILE A 136 13.44 -7.96 -4.99
C ILE A 136 12.88 -6.54 -4.90
N ARG A 137 12.26 -6.20 -3.78
CA ARG A 137 11.66 -4.88 -3.55
C ARG A 137 12.70 -3.75 -3.60
N ASP A 138 13.85 -3.97 -2.98
CA ASP A 138 14.91 -2.97 -2.97
C ASP A 138 15.60 -2.86 -4.34
N ASN A 139 15.66 -3.96 -5.11
CA ASN A 139 16.15 -3.95 -6.49
C ASN A 139 15.17 -3.19 -7.40
N GLU A 140 13.88 -3.39 -7.25
CA GLU A 140 12.83 -2.62 -7.92
C GLU A 140 12.97 -1.12 -7.65
N LEU A 141 13.11 -0.74 -6.37
CA LEU A 141 13.31 0.64 -5.96
C LEU A 141 14.59 1.25 -6.56
N TYR A 142 15.69 0.49 -6.58
CA TYR A 142 16.93 0.93 -7.21
C TYR A 142 16.76 1.23 -8.69
N ILE A 143 16.10 0.37 -9.44
CA ILE A 143 15.89 0.55 -10.89
C ILE A 143 15.14 1.85 -11.16
N ILE A 144 14.03 2.07 -10.47
CA ILE A 144 13.17 3.23 -10.74
C ILE A 144 13.83 4.55 -10.31
N GLU A 145 14.47 4.59 -9.12
CA GLU A 145 15.13 5.81 -8.65
C GLU A 145 16.35 6.15 -9.51
N ASN A 146 17.14 5.15 -9.91
CA ASN A 146 18.22 5.34 -10.87
C ASN A 146 17.71 5.86 -12.23
N GLY A 147 16.54 5.39 -12.66
CA GLY A 147 15.87 5.88 -13.86
C GLY A 147 15.52 7.37 -13.79
N PHE A 148 15.00 7.84 -12.67
CA PHE A 148 14.74 9.26 -12.45
C PHE A 148 16.03 10.08 -12.34
N GLU A 149 17.00 9.62 -11.55
CA GLU A 149 18.28 10.32 -11.34
C GLU A 149 19.08 10.49 -12.63
N LYS A 150 19.05 9.50 -13.50
CA LYS A 150 19.75 9.55 -14.81
C LYS A 150 18.91 10.21 -15.91
N GLY A 151 17.71 10.68 -15.63
CA GLY A 151 16.83 11.30 -16.63
C GLY A 151 16.37 10.33 -17.73
N LEU A 152 16.33 9.01 -17.43
CA LEU A 152 15.83 8.00 -18.37
C LEU A 152 14.29 8.00 -18.42
N ILE A 153 13.65 8.47 -17.34
CA ILE A 153 12.20 8.61 -17.31
C ILE A 153 11.81 9.97 -17.86
N LYS A 154 11.05 9.94 -18.93
CA LYS A 154 10.55 11.13 -19.63
C LYS A 154 9.04 11.01 -19.81
N PRO A 155 8.30 12.14 -19.93
CA PRO A 155 6.87 12.11 -20.27
C PRO A 155 6.62 11.33 -21.56
N ARG A 156 5.67 10.40 -21.54
CA ARG A 156 5.24 9.59 -22.68
C ARG A 156 3.92 10.13 -23.19
N ILE A 157 4.02 11.12 -24.07
CA ILE A 157 2.86 11.77 -24.67
C ILE A 157 2.41 10.92 -25.86
N PRO A 158 1.15 10.45 -25.91
CA PRO A 158 0.63 9.70 -27.07
C PRO A 158 0.67 10.57 -28.34
N GLU A 159 1.21 10.04 -29.41
CA GLU A 159 1.24 10.72 -30.72
C GLU A 159 -0.16 10.92 -31.30
N ILE A 160 -1.05 9.97 -31.04
CA ILE A 160 -2.43 9.96 -31.55
C ILE A 160 -3.40 9.89 -30.36
N ARG A 161 -4.35 10.82 -30.31
CA ARG A 161 -5.46 10.79 -29.36
C ARG A 161 -6.67 10.07 -29.97
N SER A 162 -7.31 9.22 -29.16
CA SER A 162 -8.47 8.40 -29.59
C SER A 162 -9.77 9.21 -29.78
N GLY A 163 -9.80 10.45 -29.30
CA GLY A 163 -11.01 11.26 -29.22
C GLY A 163 -11.97 10.86 -28.07
N LYS A 164 -11.65 9.80 -27.31
CA LYS A 164 -12.46 9.34 -26.16
C LYS A 164 -12.03 10.04 -24.88
N ARG A 165 -13.01 10.40 -24.05
CA ARG A 165 -12.83 11.05 -22.75
C ARG A 165 -13.18 10.08 -21.62
N VAL A 166 -12.29 9.91 -20.65
CA VAL A 166 -12.50 9.02 -19.49
C VAL A 166 -12.35 9.83 -18.20
N ALA A 167 -13.34 9.73 -17.32
CA ALA A 167 -13.27 10.23 -15.95
C ALA A 167 -12.82 9.11 -15.00
N VAL A 168 -11.78 9.36 -14.20
CA VAL A 168 -11.35 8.49 -13.11
C VAL A 168 -11.67 9.16 -11.79
N VAL A 169 -12.50 8.54 -10.94
CA VAL A 169 -12.90 9.08 -9.64
C VAL A 169 -12.07 8.43 -8.55
N GLY A 170 -11.20 9.24 -7.93
CA GLY A 170 -10.20 8.81 -6.95
C GLY A 170 -8.80 8.69 -7.54
N SER A 171 -7.84 9.34 -6.87
CA SER A 171 -6.43 9.40 -7.27
C SER A 171 -5.52 8.46 -6.48
N GLY A 172 -6.07 7.45 -5.82
CA GLY A 172 -5.29 6.38 -5.17
C GLY A 172 -4.52 5.52 -6.19
N PRO A 173 -3.71 4.54 -5.75
CA PRO A 173 -2.89 3.72 -6.64
C PRO A 173 -3.65 3.10 -7.81
N SER A 174 -4.89 2.66 -7.58
CA SER A 174 -5.75 2.08 -8.62
C SER A 174 -6.15 3.12 -9.67
N GLY A 175 -6.63 4.30 -9.24
CA GLY A 175 -7.03 5.36 -10.14
C GLY A 175 -5.85 5.94 -10.94
N LEU A 176 -4.70 6.12 -10.30
CA LEU A 176 -3.49 6.55 -11.00
C LEU A 176 -3.05 5.52 -12.05
N ALA A 177 -3.09 4.20 -11.74
CA ALA A 177 -2.71 3.15 -12.68
C ALA A 177 -3.68 3.07 -13.85
N CYS A 178 -4.98 3.21 -13.60
CA CYS A 178 -5.98 3.28 -14.64
C CYS A 178 -5.76 4.50 -15.55
N ALA A 179 -5.53 5.68 -14.97
CA ALA A 179 -5.29 6.91 -15.72
C ALA A 179 -4.01 6.84 -16.56
N ASP A 180 -2.91 6.30 -15.99
CA ASP A 180 -1.64 6.10 -16.71
C ASP A 180 -1.83 5.22 -17.96
N MET A 181 -2.47 4.06 -17.81
CA MET A 181 -2.68 3.12 -18.90
C MET A 181 -3.59 3.69 -19.98
N LEU A 182 -4.71 4.29 -19.61
CA LEU A 182 -5.67 4.90 -20.55
C LEU A 182 -5.05 6.09 -21.30
N ASN A 183 -4.28 6.93 -20.61
CA ASN A 183 -3.59 8.05 -21.26
C ASN A 183 -2.55 7.55 -22.27
N ARG A 184 -1.75 6.52 -21.93
CA ARG A 184 -0.79 5.90 -22.87
C ARG A 184 -1.47 5.32 -24.10
N ARG A 185 -2.69 4.82 -23.95
CA ARG A 185 -3.51 4.32 -25.07
C ARG A 185 -4.03 5.42 -25.99
N GLY A 186 -3.93 6.67 -25.54
CA GLY A 186 -4.36 7.85 -26.28
C GLY A 186 -5.72 8.43 -25.86
N HIS A 187 -6.35 7.92 -24.81
CA HIS A 187 -7.57 8.53 -24.28
C HIS A 187 -7.28 9.85 -23.56
N SER A 188 -8.23 10.77 -23.56
CA SER A 188 -8.18 11.98 -22.74
C SER A 188 -8.70 11.65 -21.35
N VAL A 189 -7.82 11.66 -20.34
CA VAL A 189 -8.16 11.24 -18.98
C VAL A 189 -8.17 12.41 -18.02
N THR A 190 -9.22 12.49 -17.20
CA THR A 190 -9.31 13.42 -16.07
C THR A 190 -9.53 12.66 -14.78
N VAL A 191 -8.66 12.88 -13.80
CA VAL A 191 -8.75 12.29 -12.45
C VAL A 191 -9.39 13.28 -11.50
N PHE A 192 -10.48 12.88 -10.83
CA PHE A 192 -11.21 13.68 -9.85
C PHE A 192 -10.86 13.20 -8.44
N GLU A 193 -10.32 14.09 -7.62
CA GLU A 193 -9.86 13.78 -6.25
C GLU A 193 -10.58 14.67 -5.23
N SER A 194 -11.11 14.07 -4.19
CA SER A 194 -11.82 14.77 -3.12
C SER A 194 -10.92 15.57 -2.18
N SER A 195 -9.66 15.16 -2.06
CA SER A 195 -8.65 15.87 -1.25
C SER A 195 -8.00 17.02 -2.03
N ASP A 196 -7.28 17.87 -1.31
CA ASP A 196 -6.53 19.00 -1.87
C ASP A 196 -5.29 18.60 -2.67
N ARG A 197 -4.81 17.35 -2.48
CA ARG A 197 -3.68 16.78 -3.22
C ARG A 197 -4.00 15.36 -3.70
N PRO A 198 -3.57 14.98 -4.91
CA PRO A 198 -3.77 13.63 -5.43
C PRO A 198 -2.83 12.63 -4.78
N GLY A 199 -3.20 11.34 -4.87
CA GLY A 199 -2.40 10.22 -4.35
C GLY A 199 -3.18 9.30 -3.39
N GLY A 200 -4.38 9.69 -2.93
CA GLY A 200 -5.18 8.90 -2.01
C GLY A 200 -4.40 8.51 -0.75
N LEU A 201 -4.37 7.21 -0.40
CA LEU A 201 -3.60 6.73 0.77
C LEU A 201 -2.08 6.86 0.61
N LEU A 202 -1.52 6.91 -0.60
CA LEU A 202 -0.10 7.21 -0.81
C LEU A 202 0.25 8.62 -0.30
N MET A 203 -0.66 9.56 -0.47
CA MET A 203 -0.50 10.94 0.01
C MET A 203 -0.81 11.04 1.51
N TYR A 204 -1.96 10.55 1.95
CA TYR A 204 -2.49 10.89 3.27
C TYR A 204 -2.67 9.71 4.24
N GLY A 205 -2.53 8.46 3.79
CA GLY A 205 -2.66 7.28 4.64
C GLY A 205 -1.32 6.68 5.08
N ILE A 206 -0.27 6.85 4.27
CA ILE A 206 1.08 6.37 4.56
C ILE A 206 1.91 7.54 5.12
N PRO A 207 2.62 7.40 6.26
CA PRO A 207 3.41 8.49 6.81
C PRO A 207 4.61 8.85 5.93
N ASN A 208 5.09 10.10 6.05
CA ASN A 208 6.16 10.63 5.20
C ASN A 208 7.48 9.84 5.34
N MET A 209 7.79 9.38 6.55
CA MET A 209 9.00 8.59 6.81
C MET A 209 9.01 7.21 6.12
N LYS A 210 7.86 6.73 5.66
CA LYS A 210 7.74 5.48 4.89
C LYS A 210 7.65 5.72 3.38
N LEU A 211 7.06 6.85 2.99
CA LEU A 211 6.95 7.31 1.60
C LEU A 211 6.95 8.84 1.56
N ASP A 212 8.08 9.43 1.16
CA ASP A 212 8.21 10.88 1.00
C ASP A 212 7.19 11.39 -0.04
N LYS A 213 6.41 12.40 0.35
CA LYS A 213 5.36 12.97 -0.51
C LYS A 213 5.90 13.64 -1.77
N LYS A 214 7.16 14.04 -1.77
CA LYS A 214 7.85 14.51 -2.99
C LYS A 214 7.87 13.43 -4.08
N ILE A 215 7.97 12.15 -3.70
CA ILE A 215 7.93 11.04 -4.67
C ILE A 215 6.54 10.91 -5.29
N VAL A 216 5.49 11.06 -4.49
CA VAL A 216 4.10 11.06 -5.01
C VAL A 216 3.89 12.24 -5.96
N LEU A 217 4.28 13.45 -5.53
CA LEU A 217 4.15 14.66 -6.34
C LEU A 217 4.98 14.59 -7.63
N ARG A 218 6.19 14.01 -7.58
CA ARG A 218 7.04 13.76 -8.77
C ARG A 218 6.29 12.92 -9.82
N ARG A 219 5.60 11.86 -9.39
CA ARG A 219 4.81 11.01 -10.30
C ARG A 219 3.59 11.74 -10.84
N ILE A 220 2.87 12.47 -10.00
CA ILE A 220 1.71 13.26 -10.44
C ILE A 220 2.15 14.28 -11.50
N LYS A 221 3.24 15.02 -11.25
CA LYS A 221 3.78 15.96 -12.22
C LYS A 221 4.15 15.31 -13.56
N LEU A 222 4.77 14.12 -13.53
CA LEU A 222 5.06 13.38 -14.75
C LEU A 222 3.78 13.01 -15.51
N MET A 223 2.73 12.57 -14.83
CA MET A 223 1.44 12.25 -15.45
C MET A 223 0.74 13.49 -16.03
N GLU A 224 0.85 14.64 -15.36
CA GLU A 224 0.37 15.93 -15.90
C GLU A 224 1.12 16.30 -17.18
N ASP A 225 2.45 16.16 -17.19
CA ASP A 225 3.29 16.40 -18.35
C ASP A 225 3.00 15.42 -19.52
N GLU A 226 2.47 14.23 -19.24
CA GLU A 226 1.96 13.24 -20.19
C GLU A 226 0.54 13.57 -20.70
N GLY A 227 -0.15 14.54 -20.07
CA GLY A 227 -1.46 15.04 -20.48
C GLY A 227 -2.64 14.46 -19.69
N VAL A 228 -2.43 13.88 -18.51
CA VAL A 228 -3.50 13.51 -17.58
C VAL A 228 -3.95 14.76 -16.82
N GLY A 229 -5.25 15.04 -16.84
CA GLY A 229 -5.84 16.13 -16.05
C GLY A 229 -6.13 15.72 -14.62
N PHE A 230 -5.88 16.60 -13.64
CA PHE A 230 -6.24 16.41 -12.24
C PHE A 230 -7.15 17.52 -11.74
N VAL A 231 -8.29 17.17 -11.12
CA VAL A 231 -9.22 18.08 -10.48
C VAL A 231 -9.30 17.70 -8.99
N THR A 232 -8.63 18.49 -8.16
CA THR A 232 -8.57 18.28 -6.69
C THR A 232 -9.65 19.06 -5.97
N GLY A 233 -9.92 18.73 -4.69
CA GLY A 233 -11.01 19.33 -3.91
C GLY A 233 -12.40 19.02 -4.47
N CYS A 234 -12.51 18.04 -5.38
CA CYS A 234 -13.73 17.69 -6.07
C CYS A 234 -14.34 16.43 -5.47
N ARG A 235 -15.30 16.58 -4.56
CA ARG A 235 -16.11 15.47 -4.06
C ARG A 235 -17.22 15.16 -5.05
N VAL A 236 -17.27 13.90 -5.50
CA VAL A 236 -18.32 13.46 -6.43
C VAL A 236 -19.58 13.11 -5.64
N ASP A 237 -20.59 13.94 -5.79
CA ASP A 237 -21.98 13.75 -5.32
C ASP A 237 -22.90 13.35 -6.46
N GLY A 238 -24.22 13.33 -6.22
CA GLY A 238 -25.21 12.92 -7.22
C GLY A 238 -25.30 13.85 -8.44
N GLU A 239 -25.06 15.16 -8.30
CA GLU A 239 -25.04 16.10 -9.41
C GLU A 239 -23.78 15.92 -10.25
N LYS A 240 -22.62 15.84 -9.59
CA LYS A 240 -21.35 15.60 -10.26
C LYS A 240 -21.30 14.23 -10.94
N ALA A 241 -21.88 13.20 -10.34
CA ALA A 241 -22.00 11.88 -10.96
C ALA A 241 -22.80 11.90 -12.28
N LYS A 242 -23.90 12.65 -12.33
CA LYS A 242 -24.70 12.87 -13.55
C LYS A 242 -23.90 13.63 -14.61
N GLU A 243 -23.19 14.70 -14.22
CA GLU A 243 -22.32 15.46 -15.11
C GLU A 243 -21.25 14.54 -15.72
N LEU A 244 -20.50 13.82 -14.89
CA LEU A 244 -19.46 12.89 -15.35
C LEU A 244 -20.01 11.83 -16.30
N THR A 245 -21.18 11.26 -15.96
CA THR A 245 -21.81 10.26 -16.80
C THR A 245 -22.31 10.84 -18.12
N SER A 246 -22.71 12.10 -18.20
CA SER A 246 -23.13 12.75 -19.46
C SER A 246 -21.96 13.18 -20.34
N GLU A 247 -20.88 13.72 -19.74
CA GLU A 247 -19.79 14.35 -20.47
C GLU A 247 -18.67 13.41 -20.88
N TYR A 248 -18.50 12.28 -20.19
CA TYR A 248 -17.42 11.33 -20.45
C TYR A 248 -17.95 10.06 -21.13
N ASP A 249 -17.13 9.46 -21.99
CA ASP A 249 -17.44 8.20 -22.68
C ASP A 249 -17.39 7.00 -21.73
N ALA A 250 -16.57 7.08 -20.67
CA ALA A 250 -16.52 6.11 -19.57
C ALA A 250 -16.16 6.78 -18.25
N VAL A 251 -16.61 6.18 -17.12
CA VAL A 251 -16.28 6.61 -15.76
C VAL A 251 -15.72 5.42 -14.99
N VAL A 252 -14.58 5.58 -14.31
CA VAL A 252 -13.95 4.53 -13.50
C VAL A 252 -13.91 4.94 -12.05
N LEU A 253 -14.57 4.19 -11.18
CA LEU A 253 -14.63 4.44 -9.74
C LEU A 253 -13.48 3.74 -9.02
N CYS A 254 -12.54 4.53 -8.50
CA CYS A 254 -11.32 4.09 -7.82
C CYS A 254 -11.18 4.73 -6.42
N CYS A 255 -12.29 4.90 -5.71
CA CYS A 255 -12.34 5.66 -4.44
C CYS A 255 -11.81 4.86 -3.23
N GLY A 256 -11.39 3.62 -3.42
CA GLY A 256 -10.89 2.75 -2.35
C GLY A 256 -11.98 2.28 -1.39
N SER A 257 -11.57 1.74 -0.23
CA SER A 257 -12.47 1.40 0.88
C SER A 257 -12.60 2.63 1.79
N GLY A 258 -13.74 3.31 1.71
CA GLY A 258 -13.97 4.60 2.36
C GLY A 258 -14.67 4.53 3.71
N THR A 259 -15.18 3.36 4.13
CA THR A 259 -15.94 3.19 5.37
C THR A 259 -15.06 2.52 6.44
N PRO A 260 -14.53 3.26 7.45
CA PRO A 260 -13.70 2.66 8.49
C PRO A 260 -14.54 1.77 9.42
N ARG A 261 -13.90 0.73 9.94
CA ARG A 261 -14.48 -0.08 11.01
C ARG A 261 -14.37 0.66 12.34
N ASP A 262 -15.51 0.87 12.99
CA ASP A 262 -15.57 1.59 14.26
C ASP A 262 -15.73 0.66 15.47
N LEU A 263 -15.41 1.19 16.67
CA LEU A 263 -15.63 0.55 17.96
C LEU A 263 -17.07 0.79 18.41
N LYS A 264 -17.78 -0.30 18.75
CA LYS A 264 -19.12 -0.23 19.32
C LYS A 264 -19.03 -0.37 20.84
N VAL A 265 -18.51 0.65 21.52
CA VAL A 265 -18.25 0.64 22.96
C VAL A 265 -18.80 1.90 23.62
N GLU A 266 -19.12 1.81 24.91
CA GLU A 266 -19.52 2.95 25.72
C GLU A 266 -18.40 4.00 25.79
N GLY A 267 -18.75 5.28 25.63
CA GLY A 267 -17.81 6.39 25.65
C GLY A 267 -17.12 6.68 24.30
N ARG A 268 -17.58 6.04 23.17
CA ARG A 268 -16.98 6.22 21.84
C ARG A 268 -16.89 7.67 21.40
N ASP A 269 -17.80 8.51 21.85
CA ASP A 269 -17.89 9.94 21.43
C ASP A 269 -16.96 10.86 22.23
N ALA A 270 -16.07 10.31 23.09
CA ALA A 270 -15.11 11.11 23.84
C ALA A 270 -14.15 11.86 22.91
N ASN A 271 -13.87 13.13 23.25
CA ASN A 271 -12.88 13.93 22.57
C ASN A 271 -11.48 13.34 22.76
N GLY A 272 -10.80 12.97 21.67
CA GLY A 272 -9.49 12.28 21.70
C GLY A 272 -9.55 10.88 21.08
N VAL A 273 -10.69 10.51 20.46
CA VAL A 273 -10.86 9.24 19.75
C VAL A 273 -10.97 9.50 18.25
N TYR A 274 -10.01 9.01 17.47
CA TYR A 274 -9.91 9.28 16.04
C TYR A 274 -9.66 8.00 15.24
N PHE A 275 -10.03 8.01 13.96
CA PHE A 275 -9.59 6.98 13.03
C PHE A 275 -8.12 7.19 12.61
N ALA A 276 -7.41 6.10 12.36
CA ALA A 276 -6.00 6.13 11.97
C ALA A 276 -5.74 6.98 10.73
N VAL A 277 -6.61 6.89 9.72
CA VAL A 277 -6.45 7.69 8.49
C VAL A 277 -6.59 9.18 8.75
N ASP A 278 -7.51 9.59 9.64
CA ASP A 278 -7.67 11.01 10.00
C ASP A 278 -6.45 11.54 10.75
N PHE A 279 -5.90 10.72 11.68
CA PHE A 279 -4.67 11.03 12.40
C PHE A 279 -3.47 11.18 11.43
N LEU A 280 -3.24 10.19 10.58
CA LEU A 280 -2.13 10.20 9.61
C LEU A 280 -2.29 11.32 8.57
N LYS A 281 -3.52 11.54 8.08
CA LYS A 281 -3.84 12.64 7.17
C LYS A 281 -3.56 14.00 7.79
N SER A 282 -4.01 14.23 9.03
CA SER A 282 -3.80 15.50 9.72
C SER A 282 -2.32 15.80 9.92
N THR A 283 -1.53 14.77 10.31
CA THR A 283 -0.07 14.88 10.45
C THR A 283 0.61 15.20 9.12
N THR A 284 0.31 14.42 8.08
CA THR A 284 0.94 14.63 6.76
C THR A 284 0.57 15.99 6.19
N LYS A 285 -0.68 16.42 6.33
CA LYS A 285 -1.13 17.73 5.86
C LYS A 285 -0.39 18.85 6.57
N ALA A 286 -0.29 18.79 7.89
CA ALA A 286 0.46 19.78 8.67
C ALA A 286 1.95 19.82 8.30
N LEU A 287 2.58 18.65 8.08
CA LEU A 287 3.97 18.58 7.60
C LEU A 287 4.17 19.30 6.26
N LEU A 288 3.22 19.12 5.33
CA LEU A 288 3.30 19.72 3.99
C LEU A 288 2.95 21.22 3.97
N ASP A 289 2.09 21.68 4.88
CA ASP A 289 1.57 23.04 4.89
C ASP A 289 2.39 23.98 5.82
N GLY A 290 2.97 23.47 6.92
CA GLY A 290 3.64 24.34 7.89
C GLY A 290 4.65 23.66 8.83
N GLY A 291 4.99 22.39 8.61
CA GLY A 291 6.03 21.69 9.39
C GLY A 291 5.60 21.30 10.80
N LEU A 292 4.32 21.11 11.10
CA LEU A 292 3.71 20.80 12.42
C LEU A 292 3.76 21.92 13.46
N GLU A 293 4.34 23.08 13.18
CA GLU A 293 4.52 24.17 14.16
C GLU A 293 3.21 24.94 14.42
N ASP A 294 2.31 24.95 13.46
CA ASP A 294 1.03 25.66 13.53
C ASP A 294 -0.02 24.99 14.46
N GLY A 295 0.25 23.77 14.93
CA GLY A 295 -0.64 23.03 15.84
C GLY A 295 -1.96 22.54 15.21
N ASN A 296 -2.17 22.72 13.92
CA ASN A 296 -3.41 22.34 13.20
C ASN A 296 -3.47 20.84 12.85
N HIS A 297 -3.10 19.97 13.79
CA HIS A 297 -3.13 18.52 13.62
C HIS A 297 -3.56 17.79 14.88
N ILE A 298 -3.99 16.53 14.72
CA ILE A 298 -4.28 15.67 15.86
C ILE A 298 -2.95 15.28 16.52
N SER A 299 -2.61 15.96 17.63
CA SER A 299 -1.30 15.79 18.28
C SER A 299 -1.29 14.69 19.34
N ALA A 300 -0.26 13.84 19.30
CA ALA A 300 0.05 12.84 20.33
C ALA A 300 1.02 13.39 21.39
N LYS A 301 1.53 14.61 21.25
CA LYS A 301 2.57 15.17 22.11
C LYS A 301 2.17 15.13 23.61
N GLY A 302 3.04 14.51 24.43
CA GLY A 302 2.87 14.38 25.88
C GLY A 302 1.69 13.52 26.33
N LYS A 303 1.01 12.80 25.44
CA LYS A 303 -0.13 11.94 25.75
C LYS A 303 0.27 10.48 25.88
N ASP A 304 -0.50 9.74 26.69
CA ASP A 304 -0.57 8.29 26.62
C ASP A 304 -1.50 7.91 25.49
N VAL A 305 -1.00 7.07 24.59
CA VAL A 305 -1.69 6.72 23.33
C VAL A 305 -2.03 5.25 23.31
N ILE A 306 -3.26 4.93 22.91
CA ILE A 306 -3.68 3.56 22.62
C ILE A 306 -4.08 3.46 21.14
N ILE A 307 -3.54 2.48 20.44
CA ILE A 307 -3.84 2.18 19.03
C ILE A 307 -4.57 0.84 18.99
N VAL A 308 -5.74 0.82 18.36
CA VAL A 308 -6.56 -0.40 18.21
C VAL A 308 -6.34 -0.97 16.81
N GLY A 309 -5.60 -2.07 16.74
CA GLY A 309 -5.27 -2.80 15.51
C GLY A 309 -3.76 -3.07 15.37
N GLY A 310 -3.42 -4.35 15.19
CA GLY A 310 -2.02 -4.83 15.13
C GLY A 310 -1.37 -4.81 13.74
N GLY A 311 -2.08 -4.36 12.70
CA GLY A 311 -1.58 -4.33 11.32
C GLY A 311 -0.65 -3.17 10.99
N ASP A 312 -0.25 -3.06 9.69
CA ASP A 312 0.69 -2.05 9.19
C ASP A 312 0.24 -0.61 9.49
N THR A 313 -1.06 -0.31 9.37
CA THR A 313 -1.61 1.02 9.70
C THR A 313 -1.43 1.34 11.20
N GLY A 314 -1.60 0.35 12.07
CA GLY A 314 -1.36 0.50 13.51
C GLY A 314 0.11 0.80 13.80
N ASN A 315 1.03 0.08 13.14
CA ASN A 315 2.48 0.35 13.23
C ASN A 315 2.83 1.75 12.71
N ASP A 316 2.25 2.20 11.61
CA ASP A 316 2.43 3.55 11.06
C ASP A 316 1.97 4.63 12.07
N CYS A 317 0.88 4.36 12.80
CA CYS A 317 0.43 5.23 13.89
C CYS A 317 1.40 5.21 15.08
N VAL A 318 1.97 4.06 15.47
CA VAL A 318 3.00 3.97 16.53
C VAL A 318 4.18 4.88 16.19
N GLY A 319 4.80 4.71 15.01
CA GLY A 319 5.93 5.50 14.58
C GLY A 319 5.63 7.01 14.47
N THR A 320 4.40 7.36 14.08
CA THR A 320 3.94 8.75 14.00
C THR A 320 3.76 9.36 15.39
N CYS A 321 3.16 8.64 16.34
CA CYS A 321 2.97 9.09 17.74
C CYS A 321 4.32 9.35 18.43
N ILE A 322 5.30 8.48 18.20
CA ILE A 322 6.67 8.63 18.74
C ILE A 322 7.28 9.94 18.23
N ARG A 323 7.17 10.23 16.92
CA ARG A 323 7.69 11.48 16.32
C ARG A 323 6.96 12.74 16.80
N HIS A 324 5.70 12.60 17.22
CA HIS A 324 5.00 13.68 17.92
C HIS A 324 5.48 13.89 19.35
N GLY A 325 6.27 12.96 19.95
CA GLY A 325 6.69 13.01 21.33
C GLY A 325 5.60 12.56 22.30
N CYS A 326 4.92 11.45 22.03
CA CYS A 326 3.99 10.81 22.98
C CYS A 326 4.71 10.37 24.26
N ARG A 327 4.00 10.32 25.39
CA ARG A 327 4.54 9.86 26.68
C ARG A 327 4.67 8.33 26.71
N SER A 328 3.69 7.66 26.15
CA SER A 328 3.66 6.21 26.01
C SER A 328 2.81 5.81 24.79
N VAL A 329 3.01 4.60 24.28
CA VAL A 329 2.17 4.03 23.23
C VAL A 329 1.92 2.55 23.48
N ILE A 330 0.65 2.14 23.37
CA ILE A 330 0.18 0.75 23.42
C ILE A 330 -0.53 0.45 22.11
N GLN A 331 -0.26 -0.72 21.52
CA GLN A 331 -0.94 -1.22 20.34
C GLN A 331 -1.71 -2.50 20.69
N LEU A 332 -3.05 -2.46 20.59
CA LEU A 332 -3.91 -3.60 20.87
C LEU A 332 -4.11 -4.47 19.64
N GLU A 333 -3.85 -5.77 19.77
CA GLU A 333 -4.13 -6.78 18.76
C GLU A 333 -5.12 -7.80 19.31
N MET A 334 -6.26 -7.95 18.65
CA MET A 334 -7.30 -8.90 19.09
C MET A 334 -6.92 -10.37 18.86
N MET A 335 -6.05 -10.64 17.88
CA MET A 335 -5.62 -11.99 17.56
C MET A 335 -4.45 -12.44 18.43
N PRO A 336 -4.21 -13.75 18.59
CA PRO A 336 -3.02 -14.25 19.26
C PRO A 336 -1.74 -13.86 18.51
N LYS A 337 -0.64 -13.74 19.24
CA LYS A 337 0.69 -13.55 18.64
C LYS A 337 0.99 -14.70 17.69
N LEU A 338 1.37 -14.36 16.46
CA LEU A 338 1.83 -15.35 15.49
C LEU A 338 3.19 -15.94 15.92
N PRO A 339 3.53 -17.16 15.47
CA PRO A 339 4.83 -17.77 15.75
C PRO A 339 5.97 -16.97 15.10
N ASP A 340 7.17 -17.10 15.65
CA ASP A 340 8.34 -16.38 15.11
C ASP A 340 8.87 -17.01 13.81
N THR A 341 8.55 -18.30 13.56
CA THR A 341 8.91 -19.05 12.35
C THR A 341 7.69 -19.68 11.70
N ARG A 342 7.79 -20.07 10.43
CA ARG A 342 6.70 -20.76 9.73
C ARG A 342 6.33 -22.05 10.45
N SER A 343 5.04 -22.28 10.61
CA SER A 343 4.49 -23.55 11.07
C SER A 343 4.35 -24.55 9.91
N GLU A 344 4.24 -25.84 10.21
CA GLU A 344 4.10 -26.90 9.22
C GLU A 344 2.87 -26.74 8.31
N ASN A 345 1.79 -26.17 8.83
CA ASN A 345 0.57 -25.88 8.06
C ASN A 345 0.65 -24.58 7.22
N ASN A 346 1.80 -23.89 7.23
CA ASN A 346 2.06 -22.71 6.42
C ASN A 346 3.39 -22.85 5.63
N PRO A 347 3.53 -23.90 4.78
CA PRO A 347 4.76 -24.15 4.03
C PRO A 347 4.99 -23.10 2.94
N TRP A 348 6.24 -22.95 2.52
CA TRP A 348 6.57 -22.23 1.28
C TRP A 348 5.81 -22.89 0.08
N PRO A 349 5.35 -22.13 -0.92
CA PRO A 349 5.54 -20.71 -1.15
C PRO A 349 4.39 -19.83 -0.61
N GLN A 350 3.58 -20.31 0.32
CA GLN A 350 2.52 -19.50 0.93
C GLN A 350 3.08 -18.24 1.60
N TRP A 351 2.26 -17.20 1.71
CA TRP A 351 2.61 -16.03 2.51
C TRP A 351 2.94 -16.43 3.95
N PRO A 352 4.09 -16.01 4.51
CA PRO A 352 4.49 -16.41 5.86
C PRO A 352 3.57 -15.81 6.92
N ARG A 353 2.92 -16.66 7.69
CA ARG A 353 2.13 -16.28 8.88
C ARG A 353 3.04 -16.30 10.10
N VAL A 354 3.90 -15.30 10.20
CA VAL A 354 4.89 -15.17 11.27
C VAL A 354 4.79 -13.80 11.92
N CYS A 355 5.16 -13.71 13.19
CA CYS A 355 5.26 -12.44 13.89
C CYS A 355 6.40 -11.61 13.27
N LYS A 356 6.08 -10.41 12.86
CA LYS A 356 7.06 -9.44 12.37
C LYS A 356 7.06 -8.24 13.31
N THR A 357 8.23 -7.72 13.57
CA THR A 357 8.39 -6.41 14.22
C THR A 357 8.75 -5.42 13.12
N ASP A 358 7.94 -4.39 12.97
CA ASP A 358 8.13 -3.36 11.96
C ASP A 358 8.69 -2.08 12.61
N TYR A 359 9.05 -1.10 11.81
CA TYR A 359 9.82 0.07 12.22
C TYR A 359 9.26 0.82 13.44
N GLY A 360 7.93 1.04 13.53
CA GLY A 360 7.32 1.76 14.65
C GLY A 360 7.39 0.97 15.95
N GLN A 361 7.22 -0.36 15.90
CA GLN A 361 7.39 -1.24 17.06
C GLN A 361 8.86 -1.30 17.50
N GLU A 362 9.83 -1.37 16.54
CA GLU A 362 11.27 -1.28 16.87
C GLU A 362 11.62 0.04 17.57
N GLU A 363 11.04 1.14 17.09
CA GLU A 363 11.20 2.47 17.67
C GLU A 363 10.62 2.55 19.09
N ALA A 364 9.44 1.96 19.31
CA ALA A 364 8.82 1.88 20.62
C ALA A 364 9.67 1.04 21.60
N ILE A 365 10.19 -0.11 21.16
CA ILE A 365 11.08 -0.95 21.96
C ILE A 365 12.35 -0.18 22.33
N ALA A 366 12.97 0.52 21.36
CA ALA A 366 14.20 1.25 21.60
C ALA A 366 13.99 2.46 22.54
N LEU A 367 12.83 3.13 22.46
CA LEU A 367 12.54 4.34 23.24
C LEU A 367 11.95 4.04 24.62
N PHE A 368 11.03 3.07 24.72
CA PHE A 368 10.28 2.76 25.94
C PHE A 368 10.71 1.45 26.61
N GLY A 369 11.59 0.65 26.00
CA GLY A 369 12.17 -0.56 26.58
C GLY A 369 11.31 -1.82 26.47
N SER A 370 10.15 -1.75 25.80
CA SER A 370 9.25 -2.90 25.64
C SER A 370 8.45 -2.84 24.32
N ASP A 371 8.03 -4.02 23.86
CA ASP A 371 7.12 -4.13 22.69
C ASP A 371 5.78 -3.46 23.03
N PRO A 372 5.29 -2.52 22.21
CA PRO A 372 4.04 -1.82 22.46
C PRO A 372 2.80 -2.70 22.29
N ARG A 373 2.91 -3.90 21.71
CA ARG A 373 1.78 -4.77 21.37
C ARG A 373 1.27 -5.55 22.56
N ILE A 374 -0.05 -5.51 22.75
CA ILE A 374 -0.79 -6.39 23.66
C ILE A 374 -1.74 -7.24 22.82
N TYR A 375 -1.48 -8.53 22.79
CA TYR A 375 -2.25 -9.50 22.00
C TYR A 375 -3.48 -9.99 22.75
N GLN A 376 -4.45 -10.58 22.01
CA GLN A 376 -5.70 -11.11 22.54
C GLN A 376 -6.42 -10.11 23.45
N THR A 377 -6.46 -8.84 23.04
CA THR A 377 -7.00 -7.75 23.85
C THR A 377 -7.79 -6.78 22.98
N THR A 378 -8.92 -6.32 23.52
CA THR A 378 -9.75 -5.30 22.88
C THR A 378 -10.18 -4.22 23.88
N VAL A 379 -10.73 -3.12 23.34
CA VAL A 379 -11.35 -2.06 24.14
C VAL A 379 -12.75 -2.50 24.57
N LYS A 380 -13.06 -2.37 25.86
CA LYS A 380 -14.36 -2.63 26.43
C LYS A 380 -15.17 -1.36 26.67
N LYS A 381 -14.51 -0.30 27.15
CA LYS A 381 -15.14 0.98 27.50
C LYS A 381 -14.14 2.11 27.44
N LEU A 382 -14.61 3.31 27.12
CA LEU A 382 -13.85 4.55 27.16
C LEU A 382 -14.37 5.42 28.30
N ILE A 383 -13.46 6.06 29.05
CA ILE A 383 -13.75 6.92 30.17
C ILE A 383 -13.42 8.35 29.81
N SER A 384 -14.40 9.22 29.89
CA SER A 384 -14.24 10.65 29.71
C SER A 384 -13.99 11.35 31.04
N GLY A 385 -13.02 12.25 31.07
CA GLY A 385 -12.77 13.20 32.13
C GLY A 385 -13.51 14.55 31.94
N GLU A 386 -12.94 15.59 32.54
CA GLU A 386 -13.48 16.94 32.41
C GLU A 386 -13.59 17.42 30.96
N GLY A 387 -14.71 18.06 30.63
CA GLY A 387 -14.98 18.56 29.27
C GLY A 387 -15.16 17.50 28.21
N GLY A 388 -15.48 16.25 28.61
CA GLY A 388 -15.70 15.13 27.66
C GLY A 388 -14.42 14.61 27.00
N ARG A 389 -13.24 14.96 27.53
CA ARG A 389 -11.95 14.49 26.99
C ARG A 389 -11.67 13.06 27.43
N LEU A 390 -11.16 12.24 26.53
CA LEU A 390 -10.69 10.89 26.85
C LEU A 390 -9.63 10.96 27.97
N SER A 391 -9.83 10.19 29.03
CA SER A 391 -8.92 10.11 30.19
C SER A 391 -8.38 8.72 30.44
N ALA A 392 -9.19 7.69 30.16
CA ALA A 392 -8.75 6.30 30.29
C ALA A 392 -9.53 5.36 29.38
N VAL A 393 -8.95 4.17 29.18
CA VAL A 393 -9.52 3.07 28.39
C VAL A 393 -9.54 1.82 29.26
N ILE A 394 -10.70 1.16 29.35
CA ILE A 394 -10.81 -0.17 29.91
C ILE A 394 -10.65 -1.18 28.78
N THR A 395 -9.65 -2.03 28.86
CA THR A 395 -9.41 -3.16 27.98
C THR A 395 -9.90 -4.46 28.62
N VAL A 396 -10.12 -5.49 27.82
CA VAL A 396 -10.47 -6.84 28.26
C VAL A 396 -9.70 -7.86 27.43
N SER A 397 -9.27 -8.95 28.06
CA SER A 397 -8.61 -10.06 27.36
C SER A 397 -9.61 -10.89 26.56
N LEU A 398 -9.13 -11.48 25.47
CA LEU A 398 -9.93 -12.28 24.55
C LEU A 398 -9.41 -13.72 24.49
N GLU A 399 -10.32 -14.67 24.27
CA GLU A 399 -10.00 -16.05 23.91
C GLU A 399 -10.71 -16.47 22.63
N ALA A 400 -10.08 -17.40 21.91
CA ALA A 400 -10.69 -17.97 20.72
C ALA A 400 -11.77 -18.98 21.11
N ALA A 401 -12.99 -18.77 20.65
CA ALA A 401 -14.11 -19.68 20.85
C ALA A 401 -14.75 -20.04 19.49
N ARG A 402 -15.33 -21.22 19.41
CA ARG A 402 -16.11 -21.62 18.24
C ARG A 402 -17.54 -21.07 18.36
N ASP A 403 -17.96 -20.32 17.38
CA ASP A 403 -19.34 -19.87 17.27
C ASP A 403 -20.23 -21.06 16.80
N GLU A 404 -21.21 -21.45 17.59
CA GLU A 404 -22.04 -22.63 17.33
C GLU A 404 -22.96 -22.46 16.10
N ALA A 405 -23.38 -21.22 15.83
CA ALA A 405 -24.31 -20.95 14.72
C ALA A 405 -23.59 -20.92 13.37
N THR A 406 -22.37 -20.38 13.32
CA THR A 406 -21.62 -20.20 12.07
C THR A 406 -20.49 -21.20 11.89
N GLY A 407 -20.10 -21.92 12.95
CA GLY A 407 -18.94 -22.82 12.98
C GLY A 407 -17.57 -22.09 12.87
N ARG A 408 -17.56 -20.76 12.90
CA ARG A 408 -16.35 -19.95 12.77
C ARG A 408 -15.69 -19.70 14.10
N THR A 409 -14.39 -19.51 14.10
CA THR A 409 -13.66 -19.04 15.28
C THR A 409 -13.95 -17.55 15.47
N VAL A 410 -14.41 -17.18 16.66
CA VAL A 410 -14.65 -15.80 17.10
C VAL A 410 -13.84 -15.54 18.35
N MET A 411 -13.48 -14.28 18.60
CA MET A 411 -12.80 -13.87 19.82
C MET A 411 -13.87 -13.43 20.83
N LYS A 412 -13.89 -14.04 22.02
CA LYS A 412 -14.82 -13.72 23.12
C LYS A 412 -14.08 -13.08 24.29
N GLU A 413 -14.75 -12.16 24.97
CA GLU A 413 -14.20 -11.53 26.17
C GLU A 413 -14.10 -12.54 27.32
N ILE A 414 -13.00 -12.47 28.07
CA ILE A 414 -12.79 -13.22 29.33
C ILE A 414 -13.20 -12.32 30.48
N PRO A 415 -14.34 -12.58 31.15
CA PRO A 415 -14.81 -11.76 32.29
C PRO A 415 -13.78 -11.72 33.41
N GLY A 416 -13.64 -10.57 34.08
CA GLY A 416 -12.73 -10.38 35.20
C GLY A 416 -11.27 -10.12 34.82
N THR A 417 -11.00 -9.91 33.51
CA THR A 417 -9.65 -9.57 33.00
C THR A 417 -9.52 -8.10 32.65
N GLU A 418 -10.49 -7.28 33.02
CA GLU A 418 -10.52 -5.86 32.72
C GLU A 418 -9.31 -5.14 33.32
N LYS A 419 -8.68 -4.27 32.50
CA LYS A 419 -7.57 -3.41 32.93
C LYS A 419 -7.84 -1.97 32.49
N THR A 420 -7.58 -1.04 33.38
CA THR A 420 -7.67 0.38 33.10
C THR A 420 -6.30 0.92 32.70
N HIS A 421 -6.25 1.67 31.60
CA HIS A 421 -5.06 2.35 31.13
C HIS A 421 -5.35 3.83 30.99
N ASP A 422 -4.45 4.68 31.48
CA ASP A 422 -4.49 6.10 31.17
C ASP A 422 -4.39 6.30 29.65
N CYS A 423 -5.21 7.18 29.10
CA CYS A 423 -5.24 7.40 27.65
C CYS A 423 -5.78 8.80 27.33
N GLY A 424 -4.94 9.61 26.73
CA GLY A 424 -5.32 10.95 26.24
C GLY A 424 -5.55 10.99 24.72
N LEU A 425 -5.26 9.89 24.01
CA LEU A 425 -5.48 9.76 22.56
C LEU A 425 -5.70 8.28 22.22
N LEU A 426 -6.84 7.95 21.64
CA LEU A 426 -7.12 6.62 21.10
C LEU A 426 -7.23 6.69 19.57
N ILE A 427 -6.50 5.81 18.88
CA ILE A 427 -6.46 5.75 17.41
C ILE A 427 -7.00 4.40 16.96
N ILE A 428 -8.07 4.42 16.13
CA ILE A 428 -8.71 3.21 15.61
C ILE A 428 -8.11 2.85 14.26
N ALA A 429 -7.32 1.79 14.22
CA ALA A 429 -6.66 1.21 13.05
C ALA A 429 -7.22 -0.18 12.70
N ALA A 430 -8.54 -0.37 12.84
CA ALA A 430 -9.22 -1.66 12.72
C ALA A 430 -9.61 -2.05 11.28
N GLY A 431 -9.10 -1.33 10.27
CA GLY A 431 -9.39 -1.55 8.85
C GLY A 431 -10.72 -0.93 8.40
N PHE A 432 -11.19 -1.36 7.22
CA PHE A 432 -12.38 -0.82 6.56
C PHE A 432 -13.44 -1.90 6.32
N THR A 433 -14.69 -1.46 6.13
CA THR A 433 -15.83 -2.34 5.87
C THR A 433 -16.36 -2.27 4.44
N GLY A 434 -15.71 -1.50 3.56
CA GLY A 434 -16.08 -1.42 2.14
C GLY A 434 -16.05 -0.01 1.55
N ALA A 435 -16.60 0.10 0.36
CA ALA A 435 -16.70 1.33 -0.42
C ALA A 435 -17.57 2.39 0.26
N SER A 436 -17.29 3.67 -0.02
CA SER A 436 -18.11 4.79 0.46
C SER A 436 -19.54 4.69 -0.07
N GLU A 437 -20.51 4.69 0.82
CA GLU A 437 -21.94 4.64 0.47
C GLU A 437 -22.36 5.86 -0.36
N SER A 438 -21.85 7.04 -0.03
CA SER A 438 -22.19 8.28 -0.72
C SER A 438 -21.83 8.24 -2.21
N VAL A 439 -20.68 7.67 -2.56
CA VAL A 439 -20.25 7.54 -3.96
C VAL A 439 -21.07 6.46 -4.66
N CYS A 440 -21.33 5.33 -4.01
CA CYS A 440 -22.17 4.28 -4.60
C CYS A 440 -23.58 4.81 -4.91
N THR A 441 -24.21 5.49 -3.96
CA THR A 441 -25.54 6.11 -4.12
C THR A 441 -25.54 7.18 -5.22
N ALA A 442 -24.49 7.99 -5.33
CA ALA A 442 -24.36 9.03 -6.35
C ALA A 442 -24.44 8.46 -7.77
N PHE A 443 -23.92 7.25 -7.99
CA PHE A 443 -23.97 6.54 -9.27
C PHE A 443 -25.11 5.53 -9.38
N GLY A 444 -26.02 5.42 -8.38
CA GLY A 444 -27.10 4.44 -8.38
C GLY A 444 -26.63 2.99 -8.27
N LEU A 445 -25.51 2.76 -7.57
CA LEU A 445 -24.87 1.46 -7.42
C LEU A 445 -25.14 0.86 -6.03
N GLU A 446 -25.39 -0.44 -5.98
CA GLU A 446 -25.55 -1.19 -4.75
C GLU A 446 -24.22 -1.86 -4.34
N ARG A 447 -24.01 -2.00 -3.03
CA ARG A 447 -22.88 -2.71 -2.45
C ARG A 447 -23.26 -4.17 -2.16
N ASP A 448 -22.29 -5.07 -2.26
CA ASP A 448 -22.46 -6.46 -1.83
C ASP A 448 -22.54 -6.60 -0.30
N ALA A 449 -22.75 -7.82 0.20
CA ALA A 449 -22.80 -8.11 1.63
C ALA A 449 -21.48 -7.81 2.39
N ARG A 450 -20.37 -7.60 1.68
CA ARG A 450 -19.08 -7.18 2.22
C ARG A 450 -18.85 -5.67 2.16
N GLY A 451 -19.82 -4.94 1.61
CA GLY A 451 -19.74 -3.49 1.44
C GLY A 451 -18.94 -3.04 0.21
N ASN A 452 -18.57 -3.93 -0.69
CA ASN A 452 -17.80 -3.62 -1.90
C ASN A 452 -18.74 -3.41 -3.11
N LEU A 453 -18.24 -2.77 -4.16
CA LEU A 453 -18.97 -2.74 -5.43
C LEU A 453 -18.80 -4.07 -6.17
N PRO A 454 -19.89 -4.80 -6.40
CA PRO A 454 -19.82 -6.05 -7.12
C PRO A 454 -19.46 -5.80 -8.59
N ALA A 455 -18.50 -6.59 -9.06
CA ALA A 455 -18.20 -6.76 -10.47
C ALA A 455 -17.79 -8.22 -10.67
N SER A 456 -18.09 -8.81 -11.80
CA SER A 456 -17.71 -10.19 -12.10
C SER A 456 -16.17 -10.33 -12.09
N GLU A 457 -15.68 -11.54 -11.76
CA GLU A 457 -14.24 -11.83 -11.76
C GLU A 457 -13.68 -11.59 -13.18
N GLY A 458 -12.56 -10.85 -13.28
CA GLY A 458 -12.02 -10.42 -14.57
C GLY A 458 -12.86 -9.37 -15.31
N ASN A 459 -13.89 -8.83 -14.67
CA ASN A 459 -14.76 -7.80 -15.24
C ASN A 459 -14.87 -6.64 -14.25
N HIS A 460 -14.56 -5.44 -14.70
CA HIS A 460 -14.60 -4.21 -13.91
C HIS A 460 -15.88 -3.39 -14.12
N ARG A 461 -16.84 -3.90 -14.92
CA ARG A 461 -18.11 -3.23 -15.22
C ARG A 461 -19.05 -3.31 -14.04
N THR A 462 -19.68 -2.20 -13.73
CA THR A 462 -20.78 -2.15 -12.76
C THR A 462 -22.13 -2.44 -13.44
N SER A 463 -23.22 -2.42 -12.66
CA SER A 463 -24.58 -2.52 -13.20
C SER A 463 -25.02 -1.28 -13.99
N VAL A 464 -24.28 -0.15 -13.87
CA VAL A 464 -24.60 1.09 -14.60
C VAL A 464 -23.76 1.16 -15.89
N PRO A 465 -24.38 1.36 -17.07
CA PRO A 465 -23.66 1.43 -18.32
C PRO A 465 -22.53 2.45 -18.28
N LYS A 466 -21.38 2.13 -18.91
CA LYS A 466 -20.13 2.91 -18.99
C LYS A 466 -19.48 3.30 -17.65
N VAL A 467 -19.98 2.77 -16.52
CA VAL A 467 -19.39 2.95 -15.20
C VAL A 467 -18.65 1.67 -14.80
N PHE A 468 -17.36 1.82 -14.48
CA PHE A 468 -16.44 0.75 -14.09
C PHE A 468 -15.95 0.97 -12.65
N THR A 469 -15.37 -0.06 -12.05
CA THR A 469 -14.80 0.03 -10.70
C THR A 469 -13.49 -0.76 -10.59
N ALA A 470 -12.55 -0.28 -9.77
CA ALA A 470 -11.29 -0.96 -9.54
C ALA A 470 -10.71 -0.67 -8.15
N GLY A 471 -9.74 -1.50 -7.74
CA GLY A 471 -9.03 -1.40 -6.48
C GLY A 471 -9.87 -1.83 -5.30
N ASP A 472 -9.58 -1.26 -4.12
CA ASP A 472 -10.23 -1.66 -2.87
C ASP A 472 -11.74 -1.40 -2.86
N MET A 473 -12.24 -0.53 -3.73
CA MET A 473 -13.68 -0.29 -3.89
C MET A 473 -14.41 -1.53 -4.41
N ARG A 474 -13.76 -2.30 -5.29
CA ARG A 474 -14.26 -3.55 -5.86
C ARG A 474 -13.82 -4.77 -5.05
N ARG A 475 -12.54 -4.84 -4.76
CA ARG A 475 -11.86 -6.00 -4.16
C ARG A 475 -12.05 -6.09 -2.64
N GLY A 476 -12.31 -4.96 -1.99
CA GLY A 476 -12.12 -4.76 -0.56
C GLY A 476 -10.67 -4.37 -0.24
N GLN A 477 -10.43 -4.00 1.01
CA GLN A 477 -9.11 -3.57 1.48
C GLN A 477 -8.01 -4.57 1.08
N SER A 478 -6.97 -4.07 0.39
CA SER A 478 -5.91 -4.91 -0.16
C SER A 478 -4.55 -4.19 -0.18
N LEU A 479 -3.55 -4.80 -0.81
CA LEU A 479 -2.20 -4.24 -0.93
C LEU A 479 -2.11 -3.23 -2.08
N VAL A 480 -1.16 -2.29 -1.98
CA VAL A 480 -0.88 -1.31 -3.05
C VAL A 480 -0.67 -1.96 -4.41
N VAL A 481 0.05 -3.08 -4.46
CA VAL A 481 0.32 -3.83 -5.69
C VAL A 481 -0.96 -4.38 -6.33
N TRP A 482 -1.96 -4.77 -5.53
CA TRP A 482 -3.28 -5.16 -6.01
C TRP A 482 -4.08 -3.98 -6.56
N ALA A 483 -4.00 -2.83 -5.87
CA ALA A 483 -4.69 -1.64 -6.35
C ALA A 483 -4.13 -1.20 -7.73
N VAL A 484 -2.81 -1.30 -7.93
CA VAL A 484 -2.18 -1.03 -9.24
C VAL A 484 -2.61 -2.05 -10.29
N SER A 485 -2.63 -3.35 -9.97
CA SER A 485 -3.10 -4.43 -10.88
C SER A 485 -4.54 -4.18 -11.33
N GLU A 486 -5.44 -3.99 -10.39
CA GLU A 486 -6.86 -3.71 -10.66
C GLU A 486 -7.06 -2.45 -11.53
N GLY A 487 -6.27 -1.40 -11.29
CA GLY A 487 -6.34 -0.19 -12.12
C GLY A 487 -5.90 -0.43 -13.56
N ARG A 488 -4.87 -1.25 -13.77
CA ARG A 488 -4.41 -1.65 -15.11
C ARG A 488 -5.45 -2.53 -15.83
N GLU A 489 -6.01 -3.52 -15.12
CA GLU A 489 -7.05 -4.42 -15.64
C GLU A 489 -8.31 -3.64 -16.04
N ALA A 490 -8.76 -2.71 -15.17
CA ALA A 490 -9.87 -1.82 -15.49
C ALA A 490 -9.62 -0.94 -16.71
N ALA A 491 -8.39 -0.43 -16.86
CA ALA A 491 -8.03 0.36 -18.05
C ALA A 491 -8.14 -0.45 -19.32
N ALA A 492 -7.68 -1.72 -19.33
CA ALA A 492 -7.80 -2.60 -20.48
C ALA A 492 -9.29 -2.88 -20.85
N GLU A 493 -10.12 -3.05 -19.82
CA GLU A 493 -11.54 -3.28 -20.07
C GLU A 493 -12.29 -2.02 -20.57
N VAL A 494 -11.92 -0.84 -20.03
CA VAL A 494 -12.46 0.44 -20.52
C VAL A 494 -12.02 0.70 -21.97
N ASP A 495 -10.73 0.46 -22.30
CA ASP A 495 -10.26 0.60 -23.67
C ASP A 495 -11.00 -0.35 -24.62
N SER A 496 -11.17 -1.62 -24.24
CA SER A 496 -11.94 -2.58 -25.01
C SER A 496 -13.41 -2.15 -25.21
N PHE A 497 -14.02 -1.55 -24.17
CA PHE A 497 -15.37 -1.01 -24.26
C PHE A 497 -15.46 0.18 -25.25
N LEU A 498 -14.48 1.08 -25.22
CA LEU A 498 -14.47 2.30 -26.03
C LEU A 498 -14.06 2.08 -27.48
N MET A 499 -13.16 1.13 -27.71
CA MET A 499 -12.53 0.91 -29.03
C MET A 499 -12.94 -0.40 -29.69
N GLY A 500 -13.64 -1.30 -28.99
CA GLY A 500 -14.01 -2.64 -29.46
C GLY A 500 -12.88 -3.69 -29.31
N TYR A 501 -11.67 -3.27 -28.96
CA TYR A 501 -10.51 -4.12 -28.67
C TYR A 501 -9.53 -3.39 -27.74
N THR A 502 -8.54 -4.08 -27.21
CA THR A 502 -7.46 -3.47 -26.41
C THR A 502 -6.12 -4.09 -26.71
N ASP A 503 -5.08 -3.25 -26.64
CA ASP A 503 -3.67 -3.63 -26.68
C ASP A 503 -3.03 -3.49 -25.27
N LEU A 504 -3.81 -3.08 -24.26
CA LEU A 504 -3.34 -2.92 -22.90
C LEU A 504 -3.21 -4.30 -22.23
N ILE A 505 -2.07 -4.51 -21.56
CA ILE A 505 -1.71 -5.76 -20.87
C ILE A 505 -1.56 -5.49 -19.38
#